data_c79076750f9bd02c443c25b34a94144e
#
_entry.id   c79076750f9bd02c443c25b34a94144e
#
_cell.length_a   1.000
_cell.length_b   1.000
_cell.length_c   1.000
_cell.angle_alpha   90.00
_cell.angle_beta   90.00
_cell.angle_gamma   90.00
#
_symmetry.space_group_name_H-M   'P 1'
#
loop_
_entity.id
_entity.type
_entity.pdbx_description
1 polymer ?
#
loop_
_entity_poly.entity_id
_entity_poly.type
_entity_poly.pdbx_seq_one_letter_code
_entity_poly.pdbx_strand_id
1 'polypeptide(L)'
;MPRFVEMDATVTLADQLRDEVSDPVVLINTFVVPAEDADALLNTWSRDAAIMKRQPGFISTQLHRGIAGSGTFLNYAVWQSVAHFREAFANPDFRAQLGAYPDSATASPHLFRKVEVPGVCVA
;
A
#
# COMPACT_ATOMS: atom_id res chain seq x y z
N MET A 1 2.05 10.37 12.10
CA MET A 1 1.99 8.97 11.66
C MET A 1 0.56 8.59 11.37
N PRO A 2 0.26 7.92 10.27
CA PRO A 2 -1.11 7.52 9.99
C PRO A 2 -1.55 6.41 10.95
N ARG A 3 -2.86 6.32 11.18
CA ARG A 3 -3.43 5.21 11.91
C ARG A 3 -3.67 4.05 10.95
N PHE A 4 -3.12 2.88 11.26
CA PHE A 4 -3.34 1.68 10.47
C PHE A 4 -4.65 1.01 10.84
N VAL A 5 -5.46 0.70 9.83
CA VAL A 5 -6.74 0.01 9.99
C VAL A 5 -6.72 -1.21 9.06
N GLU A 6 -6.91 -2.40 9.61
CA GLU A 6 -6.91 -3.63 8.80
C GLU A 6 -8.11 -3.66 7.87
N MET A 7 -7.88 -4.05 6.60
CA MET A 7 -8.98 -4.31 5.67
C MET A 7 -9.75 -5.57 6.05
N ASP A 8 -9.06 -6.56 6.61
CA ASP A 8 -9.62 -7.84 7.01
C ASP A 8 -9.23 -8.09 8.46
N ALA A 9 -10.21 -8.10 9.35
CA ALA A 9 -9.96 -8.29 10.77
C ALA A 9 -9.52 -9.71 11.12
N THR A 10 -9.83 -10.68 10.25
CA THR A 10 -9.51 -12.10 10.49
C THR A 10 -8.20 -12.53 9.87
N VAL A 11 -7.75 -11.85 8.82
CA VAL A 11 -6.45 -12.05 8.18
C VAL A 11 -5.78 -10.69 8.06
N THR A 12 -4.92 -10.38 9.00
CA THR A 12 -4.25 -9.07 9.07
C THR A 12 -3.08 -8.99 8.09
N LEU A 13 -2.57 -7.78 7.85
CA LEU A 13 -1.35 -7.62 7.08
C LEU A 13 -0.20 -8.41 7.71
N ALA A 14 -0.06 -8.38 9.04
CA ALA A 14 0.99 -9.14 9.72
C ALA A 14 0.90 -10.64 9.42
N ASP A 15 -0.33 -11.19 9.35
CA ASP A 15 -0.54 -12.58 8.94
C ASP A 15 -0.07 -12.81 7.50
N GLN A 16 -0.42 -11.91 6.59
CA GLN A 16 -0.03 -12.01 5.18
C GLN A 16 1.47 -11.94 4.97
N LEU A 17 2.17 -11.13 5.77
CA LEU A 17 3.64 -10.99 5.67
C LEU A 17 4.38 -12.26 6.07
N ARG A 18 3.72 -13.21 6.73
CA ARG A 18 4.29 -14.51 7.05
C ARG A 18 4.06 -15.55 5.96
N ASP A 19 3.26 -15.22 4.94
CA ASP A 19 3.01 -16.12 3.81
C ASP A 19 4.26 -16.25 2.94
N GLU A 20 4.42 -17.38 2.29
CA GLU A 20 5.58 -17.72 1.46
C GLU A 20 5.27 -17.63 -0.04
N VAL A 21 4.27 -16.84 -0.43
CA VAL A 21 3.92 -16.66 -1.84
C VAL A 21 5.10 -16.05 -2.60
N SER A 22 5.63 -16.77 -3.58
CA SER A 22 6.82 -16.41 -4.33
C SER A 22 6.55 -15.84 -5.71
N ASP A 23 5.31 -15.90 -6.19
CA ASP A 23 4.88 -15.23 -7.43
C ASP A 23 4.35 -13.82 -7.11
N PRO A 24 4.16 -12.98 -8.14
CA PRO A 24 3.77 -11.58 -7.92
C PRO A 24 2.51 -11.41 -7.09
N VAL A 25 2.56 -10.43 -6.20
CA VAL A 25 1.43 -10.03 -5.35
C VAL A 25 1.10 -8.57 -5.60
N VAL A 26 -0.16 -8.22 -5.37
CA VAL A 26 -0.67 -6.85 -5.47
C VAL A 26 -0.84 -6.28 -4.07
N LEU A 27 -0.21 -5.14 -3.83
CA LEU A 27 -0.49 -4.35 -2.64
C LEU A 27 -1.58 -3.34 -2.98
N ILE A 28 -2.68 -3.38 -2.27
CA ILE A 28 -3.66 -2.29 -2.26
C ILE A 28 -3.54 -1.62 -0.90
N ASN A 29 -3.29 -0.32 -0.91
CA ASN A 29 -3.28 0.47 0.31
C ASN A 29 -4.25 1.64 0.11
N THR A 30 -5.28 1.70 0.93
CA THR A 30 -6.20 2.84 0.91
C THR A 30 -5.85 3.80 2.02
N PHE A 31 -5.85 5.10 1.67
CA PHE A 31 -5.66 6.18 2.65
C PHE A 31 -6.95 6.98 2.71
N VAL A 32 -7.33 7.39 3.90
CA VAL A 32 -8.44 8.33 4.09
C VAL A 32 -7.91 9.50 4.92
N VAL A 33 -8.15 10.71 4.41
CA VAL A 33 -7.65 11.94 5.04
C VAL A 33 -8.68 13.05 4.85
N PRO A 34 -8.80 14.01 5.79
CA PRO A 34 -9.59 15.22 5.56
C PRO A 34 -9.06 15.99 4.35
N ALA A 35 -9.95 16.67 3.63
CA ALA A 35 -9.58 17.36 2.39
C ALA A 35 -8.44 18.37 2.58
N GLU A 36 -8.42 19.07 3.72
CA GLU A 36 -7.37 20.05 4.04
C GLU A 36 -5.99 19.42 4.21
N ASP A 37 -5.89 18.12 4.46
CA ASP A 37 -4.62 17.41 4.65
C ASP A 37 -4.20 16.58 3.43
N ALA A 38 -4.98 16.64 2.34
CA ALA A 38 -4.70 15.84 1.14
C ALA A 38 -3.35 16.17 0.52
N ASP A 39 -2.98 17.44 0.42
CA ASP A 39 -1.69 17.83 -0.16
C ASP A 39 -0.53 17.36 0.70
N ALA A 40 -0.65 17.41 2.02
CA ALA A 40 0.36 16.90 2.93
C ALA A 40 0.54 15.39 2.76
N LEU A 41 -0.54 14.64 2.60
CA LEU A 41 -0.48 13.21 2.32
C LEU A 41 0.24 12.95 1.00
N LEU A 42 -0.09 13.67 -0.05
CA LEU A 42 0.54 13.49 -1.37
C LEU A 42 2.04 13.76 -1.34
N ASN A 43 2.46 14.81 -0.63
CA ASN A 43 3.87 15.14 -0.49
C ASN A 43 4.65 14.01 0.21
N THR A 44 4.10 13.48 1.29
CA THR A 44 4.73 12.39 2.03
C THR A 44 4.73 11.10 1.22
N TRP A 45 3.61 10.77 0.55
CA TRP A 45 3.51 9.58 -0.27
C TRP A 45 4.51 9.61 -1.42
N SER A 46 4.74 10.78 -2.02
CA SER A 46 5.73 10.96 -3.08
C SER A 46 7.14 10.55 -2.63
N ARG A 47 7.54 10.96 -1.42
CA ARG A 47 8.85 10.58 -0.87
C ARG A 47 8.91 9.11 -0.49
N ASP A 48 7.86 8.59 0.08
CA ASP A 48 7.69 7.18 0.42
C ASP A 48 7.80 6.30 -0.82
N ALA A 49 7.05 6.63 -1.87
CA ALA A 49 7.07 5.89 -3.13
C ALA A 49 8.44 5.90 -3.79
N ALA A 50 9.17 7.01 -3.70
CA ALA A 50 10.53 7.12 -4.24
C ALA A 50 11.49 6.13 -3.54
N ILE A 51 11.32 5.92 -2.23
CA ILE A 51 12.09 4.93 -1.48
C ILE A 51 11.71 3.52 -1.93
N MET A 52 10.41 3.23 -2.03
CA MET A 52 9.91 1.90 -2.40
C MET A 52 10.32 1.50 -3.82
N LYS A 53 10.35 2.45 -4.75
CA LYS A 53 10.79 2.19 -6.14
C LYS A 53 12.22 1.65 -6.23
N ARG A 54 13.06 1.94 -5.25
CA ARG A 54 14.45 1.49 -5.24
C ARG A 54 14.65 0.15 -4.55
N GLN A 55 13.58 -0.42 -4.00
CA GLN A 55 13.70 -1.69 -3.27
C GLN A 55 13.71 -2.89 -4.21
N PRO A 56 14.48 -3.93 -3.89
CA PRO A 56 14.44 -5.17 -4.66
C PRO A 56 13.03 -5.73 -4.72
N GLY A 57 12.62 -6.19 -5.90
CA GLY A 57 11.30 -6.80 -6.09
C GLY A 57 10.16 -5.82 -6.37
N PHE A 58 10.42 -4.53 -6.34
CA PHE A 58 9.41 -3.54 -6.78
C PHE A 58 9.16 -3.68 -8.28
N ILE A 59 7.89 -3.75 -8.68
CA ILE A 59 7.50 -3.82 -10.10
C ILE A 59 6.84 -2.52 -10.54
N SER A 60 5.77 -2.09 -9.86
CA SER A 60 5.05 -0.88 -10.24
C SER A 60 4.23 -0.32 -9.08
N THR A 61 3.88 0.96 -9.20
CA THR A 61 2.93 1.61 -8.31
C THR A 61 2.11 2.63 -9.09
N GLN A 62 0.85 2.78 -8.71
CA GLN A 62 -0.05 3.77 -9.27
C GLN A 62 -0.98 4.27 -8.17
N LEU A 63 -0.88 5.55 -7.86
CA LEU A 63 -1.78 6.18 -6.90
C LEU A 63 -3.03 6.66 -7.60
N HIS A 64 -4.18 6.40 -6.98
CA HIS A 64 -5.49 6.85 -7.42
C HIS A 64 -6.11 7.72 -6.34
N ARG A 65 -6.96 8.64 -6.73
CA ARG A 65 -7.76 9.42 -5.80
C ARG A 65 -9.24 9.23 -6.13
N GLY A 66 -10.08 9.13 -5.12
CA GLY A 66 -11.51 9.14 -5.30
C GLY A 66 -11.96 10.40 -6.05
N ILE A 67 -12.93 10.26 -6.94
CA ILE A 67 -13.46 11.39 -7.70
C ILE A 67 -14.30 12.33 -6.82
N ALA A 68 -14.66 13.49 -7.36
CA ALA A 68 -15.51 14.50 -6.70
C ALA A 68 -14.88 15.08 -5.42
N GLY A 69 -13.54 15.25 -5.41
CA GLY A 69 -12.85 15.85 -4.27
C GLY A 69 -12.74 14.95 -3.06
N SER A 70 -12.89 13.65 -3.25
CA SER A 70 -12.76 12.66 -2.18
C SER A 70 -11.42 12.76 -1.47
N GLY A 71 -11.42 12.52 -0.15
CA GLY A 71 -10.21 12.36 0.65
C GLY A 71 -9.71 10.93 0.71
N THR A 72 -10.21 10.04 -0.14
CA THR A 72 -9.78 8.65 -0.21
C THR A 72 -8.81 8.46 -1.37
N PHE A 73 -7.66 7.87 -1.06
CA PHE A 73 -6.63 7.53 -2.04
C PHE A 73 -6.43 6.02 -2.04
N LEU A 74 -6.03 5.48 -3.18
CA LEU A 74 -5.72 4.06 -3.32
C LEU A 74 -4.41 3.91 -4.06
N ASN A 75 -3.44 3.26 -3.44
CA ASN A 75 -2.21 2.82 -4.10
C ASN A 75 -2.38 1.39 -4.58
N TYR A 76 -2.18 1.18 -5.87
CA TYR A 76 -2.13 -0.13 -6.49
C TYR A 76 -0.66 -0.39 -6.85
N ALA A 77 -0.02 -1.30 -6.14
CA ALA A 77 1.38 -1.63 -6.38
C ALA A 77 1.55 -3.12 -6.63
N VAL A 78 2.56 -3.45 -7.42
CA VAL A 78 2.88 -4.85 -7.72
C VAL A 78 4.30 -5.13 -7.26
N TRP A 79 4.47 -6.25 -6.54
CA TRP A 79 5.74 -6.72 -6.01
C TRP A 79 6.00 -8.14 -6.47
N GLN A 80 7.28 -8.50 -6.64
CA GLN A 80 7.66 -9.83 -7.14
C GLN A 80 7.23 -10.96 -6.20
N SER A 81 7.17 -10.72 -4.90
CA SER A 81 6.79 -11.73 -3.92
C SER A 81 6.42 -11.08 -2.58
N VAL A 82 5.81 -11.85 -1.70
CA VAL A 82 5.56 -11.40 -0.32
C VAL A 82 6.88 -11.06 0.38
N ALA A 83 7.92 -11.87 0.21
CA ALA A 83 9.22 -11.63 0.86
C ALA A 83 9.81 -10.28 0.45
N HIS A 84 9.74 -9.92 -0.83
CA HIS A 84 10.24 -8.64 -1.29
C HIS A 84 9.47 -7.48 -0.67
N PHE A 85 8.15 -7.57 -0.63
CA PHE A 85 7.34 -6.53 0.01
C PHE A 85 7.62 -6.44 1.51
N ARG A 86 7.74 -7.57 2.20
CA ARG A 86 8.04 -7.61 3.64
C ARG A 86 9.33 -6.88 3.95
N GLU A 87 10.39 -7.12 3.18
CA GLU A 87 11.68 -6.46 3.38
C GLU A 87 11.60 -4.97 3.12
N ALA A 88 10.91 -4.57 2.06
CA ALA A 88 10.71 -3.16 1.74
C ALA A 88 9.90 -2.46 2.84
N PHE A 89 8.85 -3.11 3.33
CA PHE A 89 7.99 -2.57 4.38
C PHE A 89 8.73 -2.42 5.72
N ALA A 90 9.79 -3.21 5.94
CA ALA A 90 10.65 -3.13 7.12
C ALA A 90 11.85 -2.19 6.93
N ASN A 91 12.03 -1.61 5.74
CA ASN A 91 13.17 -0.73 5.46
C ASN A 91 13.16 0.48 6.38
N PRO A 92 14.30 0.82 7.03
CA PRO A 92 14.36 1.93 7.98
C PRO A 92 14.01 3.29 7.37
N ASP A 93 14.38 3.56 6.12
CA ASP A 93 14.08 4.83 5.46
C ASP A 93 12.58 4.96 5.20
N PHE A 94 11.93 3.88 4.80
CA PHE A 94 10.47 3.85 4.67
C PHE A 94 9.80 4.07 6.03
N ARG A 95 10.26 3.38 7.06
CA ARG A 95 9.71 3.52 8.41
C ARG A 95 9.81 4.95 8.93
N ALA A 96 10.91 5.63 8.63
CA ALA A 96 11.10 7.03 9.01
C ALA A 96 10.08 7.95 8.32
N GLN A 97 9.68 7.65 7.08
CA GLN A 97 8.67 8.46 6.36
C GLN A 97 7.26 8.30 6.95
N LEU A 98 6.95 7.20 7.61
CA LEU A 98 5.62 7.02 8.20
C LEU A 98 5.26 8.13 9.18
N GLY A 99 6.24 8.65 9.91
CA GLY A 99 6.02 9.75 10.85
C GLY A 99 5.62 11.07 10.20
N ALA A 100 5.91 11.25 8.90
CA ALA A 100 5.61 12.48 8.17
C ALA A 100 4.18 12.53 7.62
N TYR A 101 3.46 11.40 7.60
CA TYR A 101 2.06 11.41 7.21
C TYR A 101 1.23 12.19 8.23
N PRO A 102 0.15 12.87 7.78
CA PRO A 102 -0.77 13.53 8.72
C PRO A 102 -1.32 12.54 9.75
N ASP A 103 -1.40 12.96 11.00
CA ASP A 103 -2.01 12.14 12.06
C ASP A 103 -3.49 11.88 11.81
N SER A 104 -4.14 12.74 11.01
CA SER A 104 -5.53 12.58 10.60
C SER A 104 -5.74 11.48 9.57
N ALA A 105 -4.67 10.96 8.96
CA ALA A 105 -4.77 9.94 7.93
C ALA A 105 -4.95 8.54 8.52
N THR A 106 -5.75 7.72 7.85
CA THR A 106 -5.77 6.27 8.07
C THR A 106 -5.14 5.59 6.86
N ALA A 107 -4.51 4.45 7.08
CA ALA A 107 -3.92 3.63 6.03
C ALA A 107 -4.33 2.18 6.23
N SER A 108 -4.66 1.49 5.14
CA SER A 108 -5.15 0.11 5.17
C SER A 108 -4.44 -0.73 4.12
N PRO A 109 -3.16 -1.08 4.33
CA PRO A 109 -2.43 -1.93 3.38
C PRO A 109 -2.87 -3.39 3.50
N HIS A 110 -3.03 -4.03 2.35
CA HIS A 110 -3.41 -5.44 2.28
C HIS A 110 -2.88 -6.04 0.99
N LEU A 111 -2.49 -7.32 1.02
CA LEU A 111 -1.94 -8.01 -0.14
C LEU A 111 -3.01 -8.86 -0.80
N PHE A 112 -2.95 -8.89 -2.14
CA PHE A 112 -3.94 -9.56 -2.97
C PHE A 112 -3.24 -10.38 -4.06
N ARG A 113 -3.94 -11.38 -4.55
CA ARG A 113 -3.58 -12.12 -5.76
C ARG A 113 -4.75 -12.08 -6.72
N LYS A 114 -4.43 -12.14 -8.01
CA LYS A 114 -5.48 -12.24 -9.04
C LYS A 114 -6.24 -13.53 -8.87
N VAL A 115 -7.54 -13.49 -9.12
CA VAL A 115 -8.42 -14.67 -9.12
C VAL A 115 -8.93 -14.86 -10.53
N GLU A 116 -8.77 -16.07 -11.06
CA GLU A 116 -9.38 -16.43 -12.34
C GLU A 116 -10.87 -16.69 -12.15
N VAL A 117 -11.67 -15.98 -12.95
CA VAL A 117 -13.11 -16.24 -13.05
C VAL A 117 -13.41 -16.55 -14.52
N PRO A 118 -13.70 -17.82 -14.86
CA PRO A 118 -13.85 -18.23 -16.27
C PRO A 118 -14.85 -17.35 -17.03
N GLY A 119 -14.41 -16.88 -18.20
CA GLY A 119 -15.23 -16.01 -19.04
C GLY A 119 -15.31 -14.55 -18.59
N VAL A 120 -14.67 -14.18 -17.46
CA VAL A 120 -14.73 -12.82 -16.90
C VAL A 120 -13.32 -12.22 -16.75
N CYS A 121 -12.43 -12.90 -16.01
CA CYS A 121 -11.08 -12.39 -15.82
C CYS A 121 -10.09 -13.53 -15.61
N VAL A 122 -8.82 -13.26 -15.87
CA VAL A 122 -7.72 -14.23 -15.75
C VAL A 122 -6.80 -13.86 -14.58
N ALA A 123 -6.15 -14.89 -14.07
CA ALA A 123 -5.16 -14.70 -12.99
C ALA A 123 -3.79 -14.30 -13.56
#